data_42e7543cd78bf9a36c2f1bc2c6111d2b
#
_entry.id   42e7543cd78bf9a36c2f1bc2c6111d2b
#
_cell.length_a   1.000
_cell.length_b   1.000
_cell.length_c   1.000
_cell.angle_alpha   90.00
_cell.angle_beta   90.00
_cell.angle_gamma   90.00
#
_symmetry.space_group_name_H-M   'P 1'
#
loop_
_entity.id
_entity.type
_entity.pdbx_description
1 polymer ?
#
loop_
_entity_poly.entity_id
_entity_poly.type
_entity_poly.pdbx_seq_one_letter_code
_entity_poly.pdbx_strand_id
1 'polypeptide(L)'
;MSFILSTDSCCDIAKTELRARGIRYINFSFSYEEKGETKILEDNFQTDADVLDFYKLLRTGVFSKTTQIGIQAHYDYFKSILEGDTDILHVCLSSGISGTYNSALSAAKQIKEDFGVNVYVHDTKTGTIGQRQLLDDAEGFRAQDKTAEETLALLDGERGHIQQWLMINDLMHLKKGGRLSVTVALLGTIIGIKPVVYITEPGGIKIREKTRGQKKAVVRLADKMKEFHADLSRPVIIAHTDADELCEELRAEVLKYFPEADIRKHIIGPIIGSHLGPGAIALQFFGDHKEKIEAEKPHFTLPPLPFLGHRNKTGEESPEETKKDE
;
A
#
# COMPACT_ATOMS: atom_id res chain seq x y z
N MET A 1 -2.42 -10.10 -30.50
CA MET A 1 -2.59 -9.25 -29.27
C MET A 1 -1.76 -8.00 -29.51
N SER A 2 -2.28 -6.82 -29.15
CA SER A 2 -1.59 -5.55 -29.41
C SER A 2 -0.30 -5.36 -28.61
N PHE A 3 -0.22 -5.97 -27.40
CA PHE A 3 0.98 -5.99 -26.56
C PHE A 3 0.91 -7.10 -25.48
N ILE A 4 2.04 -7.42 -24.89
CA ILE A 4 2.15 -8.34 -23.74
C ILE A 4 1.85 -7.52 -22.48
N LEU A 5 0.79 -7.87 -21.73
CA LEU A 5 0.48 -7.26 -20.45
C LEU A 5 1.21 -7.99 -19.32
N SER A 6 1.89 -7.23 -18.47
CA SER A 6 2.75 -7.72 -17.42
C SER A 6 2.61 -6.90 -16.14
N THR A 7 2.90 -7.50 -14.98
CA THR A 7 2.88 -6.83 -13.69
C THR A 7 3.89 -7.45 -12.72
N ASP A 8 4.09 -6.82 -11.56
CA ASP A 8 4.71 -7.44 -10.40
C ASP A 8 3.68 -8.02 -9.41
N SER A 9 4.13 -8.83 -8.47
CA SER A 9 3.24 -9.55 -7.54
C SER A 9 2.48 -8.66 -6.56
N CYS A 10 2.84 -7.37 -6.41
CA CYS A 10 2.12 -6.44 -5.54
C CYS A 10 0.74 -6.00 -6.06
N CYS A 11 0.30 -6.51 -7.21
CA CYS A 11 -1.10 -6.39 -7.66
C CYS A 11 -2.07 -7.23 -6.83
N ASP A 12 -1.55 -8.11 -5.96
CA ASP A 12 -2.30 -9.01 -5.06
C ASP A 12 -3.36 -9.85 -5.79
N ILE A 13 -3.03 -10.30 -7.01
CA ILE A 13 -3.84 -11.23 -7.79
C ILE A 13 -3.20 -12.62 -7.69
N ALA A 14 -4.00 -13.62 -7.38
CA ALA A 14 -3.55 -15.01 -7.32
C ALA A 14 -2.89 -15.43 -8.65
N LYS A 15 -1.79 -16.17 -8.59
CA LYS A 15 -1.03 -16.54 -9.78
C LYS A 15 -1.82 -17.43 -10.74
N THR A 16 -2.79 -18.18 -10.22
CA THR A 16 -3.75 -18.95 -11.03
C THR A 16 -4.63 -18.01 -11.86
N GLU A 17 -5.12 -16.91 -11.29
CA GLU A 17 -5.92 -15.90 -12.00
C GLU A 17 -5.09 -15.15 -13.05
N LEU A 18 -3.88 -14.68 -12.72
CA LEU A 18 -2.99 -14.01 -13.68
C LEU A 18 -2.72 -14.88 -14.91
N ARG A 19 -2.41 -16.18 -14.70
CA ARG A 19 -2.20 -17.12 -15.79
C ARG A 19 -3.45 -17.33 -16.65
N ALA A 20 -4.62 -17.47 -16.03
CA ALA A 20 -5.89 -17.63 -16.74
C ALA A 20 -6.22 -16.42 -17.63
N ARG A 21 -5.82 -15.21 -17.19
CA ARG A 21 -5.99 -13.94 -17.92
C ARG A 21 -4.88 -13.68 -18.95
N GLY A 22 -3.87 -14.56 -19.06
CA GLY A 22 -2.72 -14.37 -19.96
C GLY A 22 -1.84 -13.17 -19.58
N ILE A 23 -1.85 -12.78 -18.29
CA ILE A 23 -1.02 -11.70 -17.76
C ILE A 23 0.29 -12.28 -17.25
N ARG A 24 1.43 -11.75 -17.75
CA ARG A 24 2.76 -12.13 -17.29
C ARG A 24 3.07 -11.46 -15.97
N TYR A 25 3.88 -12.09 -15.11
CA TYR A 25 4.20 -11.50 -13.80
C TYR A 25 5.60 -11.86 -13.33
N ILE A 26 6.17 -10.97 -12.51
CA ILE A 26 7.42 -11.19 -11.78
C ILE A 26 7.14 -11.11 -10.28
N ASN A 27 7.74 -12.01 -9.50
CA ASN A 27 7.51 -12.09 -8.08
C ASN A 27 8.50 -11.24 -7.28
N PHE A 28 7.98 -10.54 -6.27
CA PHE A 28 8.78 -10.04 -5.17
C PHE A 28 9.21 -11.19 -4.25
N SER A 29 10.20 -10.90 -3.38
CA SER A 29 10.58 -11.81 -2.29
C SER A 29 10.39 -11.13 -0.95
N PHE A 30 10.11 -11.94 0.06
CA PHE A 30 10.10 -11.54 1.46
C PHE A 30 10.90 -12.53 2.31
N SER A 31 11.36 -12.08 3.47
CA SER A 31 12.12 -12.90 4.40
C SER A 31 11.66 -12.68 5.83
N TYR A 32 11.86 -13.67 6.67
CA TYR A 32 11.61 -13.61 8.11
C TYR A 32 12.56 -14.52 8.86
N GLU A 33 12.72 -14.25 10.16
CA GLU A 33 13.54 -15.09 11.05
C GLU A 33 12.68 -16.17 11.70
N GLU A 34 13.09 -17.42 11.59
CA GLU A 34 12.48 -18.57 12.26
C GLU A 34 13.55 -19.43 12.91
N LYS A 35 13.49 -19.62 14.22
CA LYS A 35 14.43 -20.44 15.01
C LYS A 35 15.91 -20.09 14.78
N GLY A 36 16.22 -18.81 14.54
CA GLY A 36 17.58 -18.33 14.27
C GLY A 36 18.06 -18.49 12.84
N GLU A 37 17.20 -18.93 11.92
CA GLU A 37 17.48 -19.00 10.50
C GLU A 37 16.66 -18.00 9.72
N THR A 38 17.27 -17.34 8.73
CA THR A 38 16.54 -16.48 7.79
C THR A 38 15.86 -17.34 6.71
N LYS A 39 14.55 -17.29 6.65
CA LYS A 39 13.77 -17.89 5.56
C LYS A 39 13.53 -16.83 4.50
N ILE A 40 13.79 -17.15 3.22
CA ILE A 40 13.52 -16.30 2.06
C ILE A 40 12.52 -17.01 1.18
N LEU A 41 11.40 -16.34 0.86
CA LEU A 41 10.32 -16.88 0.05
C LEU A 41 9.95 -15.90 -1.05
N GLU A 42 9.52 -16.43 -2.19
CA GLU A 42 8.89 -15.63 -3.24
C GLU A 42 7.40 -15.43 -2.95
N ASP A 43 6.90 -14.30 -3.37
CA ASP A 43 5.47 -13.99 -3.34
C ASP A 43 4.74 -14.71 -4.49
N ASN A 44 4.63 -16.01 -4.35
CA ASN A 44 4.07 -16.93 -5.35
C ASN A 44 2.81 -17.64 -4.86
N PHE A 45 1.94 -16.94 -4.13
CA PHE A 45 0.68 -17.52 -3.66
C PHE A 45 -0.27 -17.84 -4.82
N GLN A 46 -0.95 -18.99 -4.71
CA GLN A 46 -1.85 -19.50 -5.73
C GLN A 46 -3.32 -19.24 -5.39
N THR A 47 -3.62 -19.08 -4.09
CA THR A 47 -4.95 -18.90 -3.53
C THR A 47 -4.93 -17.94 -2.33
N ASP A 48 -6.08 -17.41 -1.95
CA ASP A 48 -6.21 -16.58 -0.74
C ASP A 48 -5.85 -17.35 0.55
N ALA A 49 -5.99 -18.68 0.55
CA ALA A 49 -5.61 -19.53 1.68
C ALA A 49 -4.09 -19.46 1.96
N ASP A 50 -3.28 -19.42 0.91
CA ASP A 50 -1.82 -19.30 1.04
C ASP A 50 -1.44 -17.96 1.71
N VAL A 51 -2.17 -16.90 1.37
CA VAL A 51 -1.99 -15.56 1.97
C VAL A 51 -2.39 -15.55 3.45
N LEU A 52 -3.47 -16.25 3.80
CA LEU A 52 -3.88 -16.36 5.21
C LEU A 52 -2.85 -17.08 6.07
N ASP A 53 -2.15 -18.08 5.53
CA ASP A 53 -1.07 -18.77 6.26
C ASP A 53 0.11 -17.84 6.55
N PHE A 54 0.44 -16.93 5.62
CA PHE A 54 1.41 -15.87 5.89
C PHE A 54 0.98 -14.96 7.06
N TYR A 55 -0.30 -14.56 7.13
CA TYR A 55 -0.77 -13.75 8.25
C TYR A 55 -0.82 -14.50 9.58
N LYS A 56 -1.13 -15.80 9.57
CA LYS A 56 -0.99 -16.65 10.78
C LYS A 56 0.44 -16.60 11.32
N LEU A 57 1.44 -16.66 10.44
CA LEU A 57 2.85 -16.50 10.82
C LEU A 57 3.10 -15.12 11.44
N LEU A 58 2.65 -14.02 10.84
CA LEU A 58 2.84 -12.68 11.40
C LEU A 58 2.17 -12.51 12.79
N ARG A 59 1.03 -13.17 13.02
CA ARG A 59 0.34 -13.15 14.33
C ARG A 59 1.13 -13.84 15.46
N THR A 60 2.13 -14.66 15.15
CA THR A 60 3.04 -15.21 16.16
C THR A 60 4.06 -14.18 16.67
N GLY A 61 4.05 -12.95 16.14
CA GLY A 61 5.00 -11.89 16.48
C GLY A 61 6.23 -11.83 15.56
N VAL A 62 6.28 -12.68 14.54
CA VAL A 62 7.32 -12.62 13.50
C VAL A 62 7.13 -11.37 12.66
N PHE A 63 8.24 -10.70 12.32
CA PHE A 63 8.27 -9.59 11.37
C PHE A 63 8.93 -10.03 10.08
N SER A 64 8.27 -9.77 8.96
CA SER A 64 8.87 -9.99 7.64
C SER A 64 9.47 -8.72 7.07
N LYS A 65 10.43 -8.91 6.15
CA LYS A 65 11.08 -7.87 5.35
C LYS A 65 10.91 -8.20 3.89
N THR A 66 10.79 -7.19 3.05
CA THR A 66 10.64 -7.37 1.60
C THR A 66 11.89 -6.89 0.87
N THR A 67 12.17 -7.51 -0.27
CA THR A 67 13.27 -7.12 -1.14
C THR A 67 12.70 -6.60 -2.46
N GLN A 68 13.15 -5.43 -2.92
CA GLN A 68 12.76 -4.92 -4.25
C GLN A 68 13.30 -5.81 -5.36
N ILE A 69 12.63 -5.84 -6.50
CA ILE A 69 13.09 -6.52 -7.68
C ILE A 69 14.21 -5.67 -8.33
N GLY A 70 15.38 -6.26 -8.52
CA GLY A 70 16.56 -5.59 -9.07
C GLY A 70 16.55 -5.48 -10.60
N ILE A 71 17.50 -4.72 -11.15
CA ILE A 71 17.62 -4.48 -12.61
C ILE A 71 17.83 -5.80 -13.36
N GLN A 72 18.76 -6.64 -12.91
CA GLN A 72 19.05 -7.90 -13.59
C GLN A 72 17.85 -8.85 -13.58
N ALA A 73 17.12 -8.92 -12.46
CA ALA A 73 15.92 -9.76 -12.36
C ALA A 73 14.82 -9.30 -13.33
N HIS A 74 14.62 -7.97 -13.49
CA HIS A 74 13.70 -7.44 -14.49
C HIS A 74 14.19 -7.71 -15.93
N TYR A 75 15.48 -7.54 -16.19
CA TYR A 75 16.04 -7.81 -17.52
C TYR A 75 15.81 -9.27 -17.90
N ASP A 76 16.18 -10.23 -17.05
CA ASP A 76 16.02 -11.65 -17.30
C ASP A 76 14.54 -12.01 -17.46
N TYR A 77 13.67 -11.40 -16.64
CA TYR A 77 12.23 -11.58 -16.74
C TYR A 77 11.68 -11.04 -18.06
N PHE A 78 11.95 -9.78 -18.43
CA PHE A 78 11.45 -9.20 -19.68
C PHE A 78 11.95 -9.99 -20.87
N LYS A 79 13.23 -10.38 -20.89
CA LYS A 79 13.79 -11.25 -21.91
C LYS A 79 13.05 -12.58 -22.01
N SER A 80 12.65 -13.18 -20.89
CA SER A 80 11.97 -14.48 -20.85
C SER A 80 10.54 -14.45 -21.42
N ILE A 81 9.92 -13.25 -21.48
CA ILE A 81 8.55 -13.09 -21.97
C ILE A 81 8.46 -12.42 -23.34
N LEU A 82 9.60 -12.20 -24.03
CA LEU A 82 9.61 -11.65 -25.39
C LEU A 82 8.89 -12.60 -26.37
N GLU A 83 8.04 -12.04 -27.20
CA GLU A 83 7.30 -12.74 -28.27
C GLU A 83 7.48 -11.96 -29.59
N GLY A 84 8.58 -12.25 -30.30
CA GLY A 84 8.95 -11.52 -31.52
C GLY A 84 9.16 -10.02 -31.22
N ASP A 85 8.57 -9.17 -32.05
CA ASP A 85 8.65 -7.70 -31.93
C ASP A 85 7.49 -7.10 -31.12
N THR A 86 6.76 -7.92 -30.35
CA THR A 86 5.60 -7.49 -29.58
C THR A 86 6.03 -6.66 -28.36
N ASP A 87 5.56 -5.42 -28.28
CA ASP A 87 5.82 -4.53 -27.13
C ASP A 87 5.24 -5.08 -25.82
N ILE A 88 5.85 -4.69 -24.70
CA ILE A 88 5.41 -5.08 -23.36
C ILE A 88 4.90 -3.82 -22.63
N LEU A 89 3.74 -3.94 -21.95
CA LEU A 89 3.29 -2.99 -20.92
C LEU A 89 3.41 -3.64 -19.56
N HIS A 90 4.28 -3.10 -18.70
CA HIS A 90 4.51 -3.57 -17.33
C HIS A 90 3.90 -2.61 -16.31
N VAL A 91 2.87 -3.05 -15.60
CA VAL A 91 2.17 -2.29 -14.56
C VAL A 91 2.87 -2.55 -13.22
N CYS A 92 3.57 -1.55 -12.69
CA CYS A 92 4.54 -1.68 -11.62
C CYS A 92 4.07 -1.03 -10.31
N LEU A 93 4.45 -1.61 -9.17
CA LEU A 93 4.28 -1.01 -7.84
C LEU A 93 4.85 0.41 -7.79
N SER A 94 4.18 1.29 -7.05
CA SER A 94 4.54 2.70 -6.87
C SER A 94 6.03 2.93 -6.59
N SER A 95 6.62 3.85 -7.35
CA SER A 95 7.98 4.38 -7.10
C SER A 95 8.10 5.12 -5.77
N GLY A 96 6.99 5.54 -5.17
CA GLY A 96 6.96 6.25 -3.89
C GLY A 96 7.20 5.34 -2.67
N ILE A 97 7.12 4.01 -2.85
CA ILE A 97 7.31 3.03 -1.76
C ILE A 97 8.33 1.93 -2.07
N SER A 98 8.78 1.81 -3.32
CA SER A 98 9.79 0.82 -3.76
C SER A 98 10.67 1.34 -4.88
N GLY A 99 11.94 0.94 -4.89
CA GLY A 99 12.86 1.18 -6.02
C GLY A 99 12.62 0.29 -7.24
N THR A 100 11.66 -0.64 -7.18
CA THR A 100 11.36 -1.63 -8.22
C THR A 100 11.03 -0.98 -9.56
N TYR A 101 10.23 0.10 -9.56
CA TYR A 101 9.91 0.85 -10.79
C TYR A 101 11.17 1.36 -11.52
N ASN A 102 12.12 1.98 -10.80
CA ASN A 102 13.35 2.47 -11.41
C ASN A 102 14.23 1.33 -11.94
N SER A 103 14.22 0.19 -11.25
CA SER A 103 14.91 -1.02 -11.74
C SER A 103 14.27 -1.57 -13.02
N ALA A 104 12.93 -1.57 -13.10
CA ALA A 104 12.20 -1.97 -14.30
C ALA A 104 12.49 -1.04 -15.49
N LEU A 105 12.50 0.29 -15.28
CA LEU A 105 12.86 1.25 -16.33
C LEU A 105 14.28 1.03 -16.86
N SER A 106 15.25 0.76 -15.98
CA SER A 106 16.63 0.49 -16.39
C SER A 106 16.74 -0.80 -17.21
N ALA A 107 16.03 -1.85 -16.81
CA ALA A 107 15.95 -3.10 -17.55
C ALA A 107 15.23 -2.94 -18.90
N ALA A 108 14.15 -2.14 -18.94
CA ALA A 108 13.41 -1.84 -20.17
C ALA A 108 14.30 -1.18 -21.22
N LYS A 109 15.17 -0.24 -20.80
CA LYS A 109 16.15 0.38 -21.69
C LYS A 109 17.13 -0.63 -22.27
N GLN A 110 17.66 -1.56 -21.47
CA GLN A 110 18.55 -2.62 -21.93
C GLN A 110 17.85 -3.57 -22.92
N ILE A 111 16.60 -3.96 -22.65
CA ILE A 111 15.81 -4.79 -23.58
C ILE A 111 15.64 -4.08 -24.94
N LYS A 112 15.39 -2.76 -24.93
CA LYS A 112 15.30 -1.98 -26.17
C LYS A 112 16.62 -1.95 -26.93
N GLU A 113 17.74 -1.79 -26.24
CA GLU A 113 19.09 -1.79 -26.84
C GLU A 113 19.46 -3.16 -27.45
N ASP A 114 19.14 -4.26 -26.75
CA ASP A 114 19.55 -5.60 -27.12
C ASP A 114 18.60 -6.28 -28.13
N PHE A 115 17.30 -6.00 -28.06
CA PHE A 115 16.26 -6.72 -28.83
C PHE A 115 15.39 -5.82 -29.71
N GLY A 116 15.48 -4.50 -29.61
CA GLY A 116 14.64 -3.57 -30.37
C GLY A 116 13.20 -3.43 -29.87
N VAL A 117 12.77 -4.22 -28.88
CA VAL A 117 11.40 -4.25 -28.33
C VAL A 117 11.22 -3.16 -27.29
N ASN A 118 10.06 -2.45 -27.31
CA ASN A 118 9.74 -1.49 -26.26
C ASN A 118 9.12 -2.21 -25.06
N VAL A 119 9.58 -1.85 -23.86
CA VAL A 119 8.95 -2.18 -22.59
C VAL A 119 8.46 -0.88 -21.96
N TYR A 120 7.17 -0.66 -22.01
CA TYR A 120 6.51 0.48 -21.36
C TYR A 120 6.27 0.14 -19.90
N VAL A 121 6.84 0.91 -18.97
CA VAL A 121 6.70 0.67 -17.52
C VAL A 121 5.79 1.74 -16.93
N HIS A 122 4.61 1.33 -16.47
CA HIS A 122 3.66 2.21 -15.82
C HIS A 122 3.93 2.29 -14.31
N ASP A 123 4.21 3.49 -13.80
CA ASP A 123 4.29 3.77 -12.37
C ASP A 123 2.88 4.00 -11.82
N THR A 124 2.32 3.02 -11.16
CA THR A 124 0.93 3.10 -10.68
C THR A 124 0.69 4.17 -9.62
N LYS A 125 1.74 4.67 -8.94
CA LYS A 125 1.61 5.54 -7.75
C LYS A 125 0.68 4.97 -6.67
N THR A 126 0.55 3.65 -6.65
CA THR A 126 -0.27 2.90 -5.70
C THR A 126 0.29 1.48 -5.55
N GLY A 127 -0.44 0.58 -4.92
CA GLY A 127 -0.13 -0.85 -4.80
C GLY A 127 -1.38 -1.64 -4.47
N THR A 128 -1.27 -2.94 -4.36
CA THR A 128 -2.35 -3.85 -4.01
C THR A 128 -3.59 -3.65 -4.92
N ILE A 129 -4.73 -3.35 -4.31
CA ILE A 129 -6.00 -3.13 -4.99
C ILE A 129 -5.96 -1.98 -6.01
N GLY A 130 -5.12 -0.95 -5.81
CA GLY A 130 -4.93 0.13 -6.78
C GLY A 130 -4.17 -0.31 -8.02
N GLN A 131 -3.11 -1.08 -7.83
CA GLN A 131 -2.36 -1.68 -8.93
C GLN A 131 -3.22 -2.71 -9.69
N ARG A 132 -4.01 -3.53 -8.96
CA ARG A 132 -4.98 -4.46 -9.54
C ARG A 132 -5.97 -3.73 -10.44
N GLN A 133 -6.55 -2.63 -9.98
CA GLN A 133 -7.53 -1.86 -10.75
C GLN A 133 -6.93 -1.33 -12.07
N LEU A 134 -5.71 -0.75 -12.00
CA LEU A 134 -5.03 -0.26 -13.21
C LEU A 134 -4.63 -1.40 -14.16
N LEU A 135 -4.38 -2.59 -13.63
CA LEU A 135 -4.14 -3.79 -14.44
C LEU A 135 -5.43 -4.26 -15.14
N ASP A 136 -6.57 -4.22 -14.45
CA ASP A 136 -7.89 -4.52 -15.01
C ASP A 136 -8.25 -3.51 -16.13
N ASP A 137 -7.96 -2.22 -15.92
CA ASP A 137 -8.15 -1.17 -16.91
C ASP A 137 -7.25 -1.37 -18.14
N ALA A 138 -5.96 -1.71 -17.93
CA ALA A 138 -5.02 -2.02 -19.01
C ALA A 138 -5.49 -3.22 -19.86
N GLU A 139 -6.05 -4.25 -19.22
CA GLU A 139 -6.65 -5.38 -19.94
C GLU A 139 -7.85 -4.96 -20.76
N GLY A 140 -8.70 -4.10 -20.21
CA GLY A 140 -9.84 -3.51 -20.93
C GLY A 140 -9.43 -2.67 -22.14
N PHE A 141 -8.37 -1.85 -22.00
CA PHE A 141 -7.83 -1.07 -23.13
C PHE A 141 -7.20 -1.96 -24.20
N ARG A 142 -6.47 -3.00 -23.79
CA ARG A 142 -5.93 -4.02 -24.72
C ARG A 142 -7.04 -4.72 -25.50
N ALA A 143 -8.17 -5.02 -24.85
CA ALA A 143 -9.33 -5.62 -25.52
C ALA A 143 -10.02 -4.69 -26.52
N GLN A 144 -9.77 -3.37 -26.44
CA GLN A 144 -10.20 -2.34 -27.38
C GLN A 144 -9.13 -2.03 -28.45
N ASP A 145 -8.17 -2.93 -28.65
CA ASP A 145 -7.07 -2.81 -29.61
C ASP A 145 -6.15 -1.57 -29.42
N LYS A 146 -6.11 -1.01 -28.22
CA LYS A 146 -5.12 0.02 -27.87
C LYS A 146 -3.70 -0.53 -27.88
N THR A 147 -2.75 0.28 -28.30
CA THR A 147 -1.32 -0.03 -28.20
C THR A 147 -0.82 0.05 -26.75
N ALA A 148 0.38 -0.46 -26.48
CA ALA A 148 1.01 -0.32 -25.15
C ALA A 148 1.22 1.15 -24.77
N GLU A 149 1.64 2.00 -25.71
CA GLU A 149 1.88 3.42 -25.50
C GLU A 149 0.56 4.18 -25.22
N GLU A 150 -0.48 3.94 -26.02
CA GLU A 150 -1.82 4.55 -25.78
C GLU A 150 -2.37 4.13 -24.42
N THR A 151 -2.22 2.83 -24.06
CA THR A 151 -2.68 2.30 -22.78
C THR A 151 -1.91 2.94 -21.62
N LEU A 152 -0.58 3.07 -21.72
CA LEU A 152 0.23 3.78 -20.72
C LEU A 152 -0.29 5.21 -20.48
N ALA A 153 -0.55 5.96 -21.55
CA ALA A 153 -1.04 7.34 -21.45
C ALA A 153 -2.42 7.43 -20.77
N LEU A 154 -3.32 6.48 -21.06
CA LEU A 154 -4.64 6.40 -20.41
C LEU A 154 -4.50 6.09 -18.92
N LEU A 155 -3.69 5.10 -18.54
CA LEU A 155 -3.44 4.76 -17.15
C LEU A 155 -2.78 5.91 -16.35
N ASP A 156 -1.88 6.66 -16.99
CA ASP A 156 -1.28 7.86 -16.38
C ASP A 156 -2.32 8.94 -16.07
N GLY A 157 -3.35 9.08 -16.89
CA GLY A 157 -4.48 9.97 -16.63
C GLY A 157 -5.38 9.51 -15.49
N GLU A 158 -5.56 8.19 -15.33
CA GLU A 158 -6.48 7.62 -14.33
C GLU A 158 -5.87 7.51 -12.92
N ARG A 159 -4.57 7.20 -12.80
CA ARG A 159 -3.93 6.89 -11.51
C ARG A 159 -4.06 7.98 -10.46
N GLY A 160 -4.16 9.25 -10.88
CA GLY A 160 -4.37 10.40 -10.00
C GLY A 160 -5.74 10.42 -9.32
N HIS A 161 -6.73 9.76 -9.90
CA HIS A 161 -8.11 9.68 -9.42
C HIS A 161 -8.37 8.46 -8.52
N ILE A 162 -7.43 7.54 -8.39
CA ILE A 162 -7.56 6.38 -7.49
C ILE A 162 -7.34 6.84 -6.05
N GLN A 163 -8.41 6.96 -5.30
CA GLN A 163 -8.41 7.23 -3.87
C GLN A 163 -8.20 5.93 -3.11
N GLN A 164 -7.09 5.80 -2.38
CA GLN A 164 -6.79 4.61 -1.58
C GLN A 164 -6.51 4.99 -0.13
N TRP A 165 -7.35 4.50 0.77
CA TRP A 165 -7.39 4.81 2.19
C TRP A 165 -7.30 3.54 3.02
N LEU A 166 -6.51 3.55 4.10
CA LEU A 166 -6.28 2.37 4.92
C LEU A 166 -6.42 2.72 6.40
N MET A 167 -7.06 1.84 7.17
CA MET A 167 -6.90 1.81 8.62
C MET A 167 -5.82 0.79 8.98
N ILE A 168 -4.80 1.24 9.69
CA ILE A 168 -3.69 0.40 10.13
C ILE A 168 -3.94 -0.05 11.57
N ASN A 169 -3.84 -1.36 11.80
CA ASN A 169 -4.04 -1.92 13.13
C ASN A 169 -2.84 -1.65 14.06
N ASP A 170 -1.62 -1.85 13.54
CA ASP A 170 -0.35 -1.62 14.25
C ASP A 170 0.68 -0.96 13.32
N LEU A 171 1.10 0.26 13.68
CA LEU A 171 2.10 1.02 12.91
C LEU A 171 3.53 0.44 13.01
N MET A 172 3.77 -0.54 13.87
CA MET A 172 5.11 -1.11 14.05
C MET A 172 5.62 -1.79 12.77
N HIS A 173 4.75 -2.41 11.99
CA HIS A 173 5.10 -3.00 10.69
C HIS A 173 5.56 -1.93 9.68
N LEU A 174 4.78 -0.85 9.50
CA LEU A 174 5.15 0.28 8.65
C LEU A 174 6.45 0.97 9.11
N LYS A 175 6.62 1.13 10.43
CA LYS A 175 7.83 1.72 11.02
C LYS A 175 9.05 0.86 10.75
N LYS A 176 9.00 -0.43 11.06
CA LYS A 176 10.11 -1.37 10.84
C LYS A 176 10.42 -1.54 9.35
N GLY A 177 9.40 -1.49 8.50
CA GLY A 177 9.53 -1.54 7.04
C GLY A 177 10.06 -0.24 6.40
N GLY A 178 10.09 0.89 7.12
CA GLY A 178 10.59 2.18 6.63
C GLY A 178 9.72 2.84 5.53
N ARG A 179 8.46 2.46 5.38
CA ARG A 179 7.53 3.01 4.37
C ARG A 179 6.58 4.06 4.91
N LEU A 180 6.76 4.48 6.15
CA LEU A 180 6.02 5.57 6.75
C LEU A 180 6.90 6.83 6.79
N SER A 181 6.51 7.88 6.07
CA SER A 181 7.24 9.15 5.96
C SER A 181 7.03 10.12 7.14
N VAL A 182 6.71 9.61 8.33
CA VAL A 182 6.43 10.45 9.52
C VAL A 182 7.50 10.29 10.56
N THR A 183 7.97 11.42 11.11
CA THR A 183 8.85 11.47 12.27
C THR A 183 8.19 10.71 13.43
N VAL A 184 8.85 9.69 13.93
CA VAL A 184 8.37 8.75 14.97
C VAL A 184 7.88 9.43 16.26
N ALA A 185 8.29 10.67 16.52
CA ALA A 185 7.85 11.49 17.65
C ALA A 185 6.33 11.78 17.68
N LEU A 186 5.63 11.69 16.54
CA LEU A 186 4.17 11.86 16.46
C LEU A 186 3.36 10.60 16.81
N LEU A 187 4.04 9.47 17.02
CA LEU A 187 3.44 8.16 17.28
C LEU A 187 3.47 7.78 18.76
N GLY A 188 3.41 8.77 19.68
CA GLY A 188 3.33 8.49 21.12
C GLY A 188 2.46 7.24 21.37
N THR A 189 2.86 6.40 22.31
CA THR A 189 2.22 5.12 22.70
C THR A 189 0.81 5.33 23.27
N ILE A 190 -0.12 5.82 22.44
CA ILE A 190 -1.52 5.94 22.85
C ILE A 190 -2.21 4.64 22.47
N ILE A 191 -2.47 3.82 23.48
CA ILE A 191 -3.24 2.56 23.32
C ILE A 191 -4.60 2.86 22.69
N GLY A 192 -4.97 2.05 21.68
CA GLY A 192 -6.29 2.12 21.04
C GLY A 192 -6.43 3.14 19.91
N ILE A 193 -5.35 3.81 19.51
CA ILE A 193 -5.35 4.67 18.31
C ILE A 193 -5.26 3.79 17.05
N LYS A 194 -6.14 4.05 16.10
CA LYS A 194 -6.16 3.47 14.77
C LYS A 194 -5.93 4.59 13.75
N PRO A 195 -4.72 4.67 13.17
CA PRO A 195 -4.43 5.67 12.16
C PRO A 195 -5.15 5.34 10.84
N VAL A 196 -5.70 6.38 10.22
CA VAL A 196 -6.14 6.34 8.83
C VAL A 196 -5.06 6.97 7.98
N VAL A 197 -4.52 6.20 7.07
CA VAL A 197 -3.48 6.61 6.13
C VAL A 197 -4.05 6.66 4.72
N TYR A 198 -3.38 7.38 3.83
CA TYR A 198 -3.72 7.44 2.40
C TYR A 198 -2.47 7.34 1.54
N ILE A 199 -2.68 6.96 0.29
CA ILE A 199 -1.63 6.97 -0.72
C ILE A 199 -1.58 8.36 -1.35
N THR A 200 -0.42 9.02 -1.23
CA THR A 200 -0.20 10.38 -1.73
C THR A 200 -0.10 10.43 -3.26
N GLU A 201 -0.17 11.63 -3.85
CA GLU A 201 0.02 11.82 -5.29
C GLU A 201 1.35 11.23 -5.77
N PRO A 202 2.52 11.48 -5.14
CA PRO A 202 3.79 10.84 -5.55
C PRO A 202 3.85 9.35 -5.21
N GLY A 203 2.79 8.74 -4.65
CA GLY A 203 2.69 7.31 -4.39
C GLY A 203 3.26 6.82 -3.06
N GLY A 204 3.57 7.73 -2.14
CA GLY A 204 4.00 7.41 -0.77
C GLY A 204 2.82 7.23 0.19
N ILE A 205 3.11 6.93 1.46
CA ILE A 205 2.10 6.72 2.51
C ILE A 205 2.18 7.84 3.54
N LYS A 206 1.05 8.52 3.81
CA LYS A 206 0.93 9.53 4.88
C LYS A 206 -0.24 9.24 5.82
N ILE A 207 -0.08 9.60 7.09
CA ILE A 207 -1.18 9.57 8.06
C ILE A 207 -2.04 10.81 7.83
N ARG A 208 -3.34 10.62 7.62
CA ARG A 208 -4.32 11.72 7.53
C ARG A 208 -5.02 11.95 8.86
N GLU A 209 -5.44 10.88 9.54
CA GLU A 209 -6.23 10.96 10.75
C GLU A 209 -5.76 9.94 11.80
N LYS A 210 -6.06 10.23 13.07
CA LYS A 210 -5.90 9.33 14.20
C LYS A 210 -7.26 9.09 14.82
N THR A 211 -7.83 7.92 14.66
CA THR A 211 -9.11 7.56 15.26
C THR A 211 -8.90 6.76 16.54
N ARG A 212 -9.86 6.83 17.46
CA ARG A 212 -9.87 6.00 18.66
C ARG A 212 -10.82 4.82 18.46
N GLY A 213 -10.24 3.62 18.36
CA GLY A 213 -10.98 2.37 18.13
C GLY A 213 -11.30 2.08 16.65
N GLN A 214 -11.52 0.80 16.34
CA GLN A 214 -11.74 0.28 14.98
C GLN A 214 -13.05 0.79 14.37
N LYS A 215 -14.16 0.76 15.11
CA LYS A 215 -15.47 1.21 14.60
C LYS A 215 -15.44 2.63 14.07
N LYS A 216 -14.77 3.55 14.80
CA LYS A 216 -14.63 4.94 14.33
C LYS A 216 -13.76 5.02 13.07
N ALA A 217 -12.73 4.20 12.96
CA ALA A 217 -11.89 4.15 11.76
C ALA A 217 -12.66 3.65 10.54
N VAL A 218 -13.51 2.62 10.69
CA VAL A 218 -14.39 2.11 9.63
C VAL A 218 -15.30 3.22 9.10
N VAL A 219 -15.99 3.94 10.00
CA VAL A 219 -16.85 5.08 9.61
C VAL A 219 -16.05 6.14 8.86
N ARG A 220 -14.84 6.50 9.37
CA ARG A 220 -13.99 7.51 8.72
C ARG A 220 -13.50 7.07 7.33
N LEU A 221 -13.26 5.76 7.12
CA LEU A 221 -12.94 5.26 5.79
C LEU A 221 -14.12 5.44 4.82
N ALA A 222 -15.33 5.04 5.22
CA ALA A 222 -16.53 5.21 4.40
C ALA A 222 -16.84 6.68 4.09
N ASP A 223 -16.63 7.59 5.07
CA ASP A 223 -16.80 9.04 4.88
C ASP A 223 -15.90 9.60 3.77
N LYS A 224 -14.73 8.97 3.51
CA LYS A 224 -13.83 9.42 2.43
C LYS A 224 -14.48 9.37 1.06
N MET A 225 -15.39 8.45 0.83
CA MET A 225 -16.14 8.39 -0.44
C MET A 225 -17.00 9.64 -0.66
N LYS A 226 -17.55 10.23 0.42
CA LYS A 226 -18.30 11.50 0.36
C LYS A 226 -17.35 12.68 0.22
N GLU A 227 -16.27 12.69 1.04
CA GLU A 227 -15.29 13.80 1.07
C GLU A 227 -14.61 13.99 -0.29
N PHE A 228 -14.35 12.92 -1.01
CA PHE A 228 -13.62 12.92 -2.29
C PHE A 228 -14.49 12.48 -3.48
N HIS A 229 -15.79 12.70 -3.41
CA HIS A 229 -16.77 12.55 -4.49
C HIS A 229 -16.60 11.25 -5.29
N ALA A 230 -16.82 10.10 -4.62
CA ALA A 230 -16.68 8.79 -5.24
C ALA A 230 -17.49 8.65 -6.51
N ASP A 231 -16.86 8.22 -7.60
CA ASP A 231 -17.49 7.87 -8.87
C ASP A 231 -18.01 6.42 -8.82
N LEU A 232 -19.31 6.26 -8.66
CA LEU A 232 -19.97 4.95 -8.56
C LEU A 232 -20.15 4.24 -9.90
N SER A 233 -19.77 4.85 -11.02
CA SER A 233 -19.68 4.14 -12.32
C SER A 233 -18.52 3.15 -12.34
N ARG A 234 -17.58 3.27 -11.39
CA ARG A 234 -16.42 2.42 -11.20
C ARG A 234 -16.58 1.56 -9.94
N PRO A 235 -15.99 0.36 -9.88
CA PRO A 235 -16.09 -0.49 -8.69
C PRO A 235 -15.41 0.17 -7.48
N VAL A 236 -16.02 -0.02 -6.32
CA VAL A 236 -15.42 0.25 -5.01
C VAL A 236 -14.72 -1.02 -4.56
N ILE A 237 -13.47 -0.93 -4.17
CA ILE A 237 -12.70 -2.10 -3.74
C ILE A 237 -12.39 -1.98 -2.25
N ILE A 238 -12.70 -3.02 -1.49
CA ILE A 238 -12.28 -3.17 -0.11
C ILE A 238 -11.30 -4.33 0.01
N ALA A 239 -10.32 -4.19 0.90
CA ALA A 239 -9.35 -5.26 1.12
C ALA A 239 -8.89 -5.33 2.57
N HIS A 240 -8.28 -6.45 2.95
CA HIS A 240 -7.83 -6.66 4.32
C HIS A 240 -6.56 -7.50 4.43
N THR A 241 -5.89 -7.37 5.59
CA THR A 241 -4.77 -8.21 6.02
C THR A 241 -5.24 -9.12 7.16
N ASP A 242 -5.89 -10.24 6.84
CA ASP A 242 -6.48 -11.17 7.83
C ASP A 242 -7.42 -10.45 8.84
N ALA A 243 -8.39 -9.69 8.32
CA ALA A 243 -9.38 -8.91 9.07
C ALA A 243 -10.75 -8.94 8.37
N ASP A 244 -11.22 -10.14 8.02
CA ASP A 244 -12.42 -10.34 7.20
C ASP A 244 -13.66 -9.71 7.82
N GLU A 245 -13.92 -9.95 9.11
CA GLU A 245 -15.08 -9.39 9.82
C GLU A 245 -15.08 -7.85 9.78
N LEU A 246 -13.92 -7.23 10.01
CA LEU A 246 -13.80 -5.79 9.97
C LEU A 246 -13.96 -5.23 8.55
N CYS A 247 -13.55 -5.99 7.54
CA CYS A 247 -13.78 -5.67 6.15
C CYS A 247 -15.27 -5.69 5.79
N GLU A 248 -16.03 -6.67 6.32
CA GLU A 248 -17.50 -6.71 6.17
C GLU A 248 -18.20 -5.57 6.93
N GLU A 249 -17.69 -5.16 8.10
CA GLU A 249 -18.17 -3.93 8.76
C GLU A 249 -17.98 -2.69 7.86
N LEU A 250 -16.82 -2.58 7.18
CA LEU A 250 -16.56 -1.49 6.22
C LEU A 250 -17.53 -1.56 5.03
N ARG A 251 -17.74 -2.74 4.47
CA ARG A 251 -18.72 -2.96 3.41
C ARG A 251 -20.11 -2.48 3.81
N ALA A 252 -20.56 -2.89 4.98
CA ALA A 252 -21.87 -2.50 5.50
C ALA A 252 -21.96 -0.99 5.72
N GLU A 253 -20.88 -0.34 6.18
CA GLU A 253 -20.85 1.11 6.40
C GLU A 253 -20.91 1.88 5.07
N VAL A 254 -20.17 1.43 4.03
CA VAL A 254 -20.24 2.02 2.70
C VAL A 254 -21.66 1.91 2.12
N LEU A 255 -22.31 0.75 2.21
CA LEU A 255 -23.65 0.52 1.66
C LEU A 255 -24.75 1.35 2.33
N LYS A 256 -24.57 1.84 3.55
CA LYS A 256 -25.51 2.78 4.19
C LYS A 256 -25.64 4.10 3.41
N TYR A 257 -24.57 4.54 2.79
CA TYR A 257 -24.52 5.82 2.08
C TYR A 257 -24.53 5.65 0.56
N PHE A 258 -24.05 4.52 0.08
CA PHE A 258 -23.90 4.18 -1.33
C PHE A 258 -24.48 2.79 -1.62
N PRO A 259 -25.81 2.62 -1.51
CA PRO A 259 -26.44 1.30 -1.64
C PRO A 259 -26.26 0.65 -3.02
N GLU A 260 -25.99 1.46 -4.06
CA GLU A 260 -25.78 1.01 -5.44
C GLU A 260 -24.30 0.70 -5.76
N ALA A 261 -23.37 0.84 -4.78
CA ALA A 261 -21.95 0.62 -5.05
C ALA A 261 -21.66 -0.86 -5.39
N ASP A 262 -20.98 -1.10 -6.52
CA ASP A 262 -20.38 -2.40 -6.83
C ASP A 262 -19.14 -2.61 -5.96
N ILE A 263 -19.30 -3.29 -4.82
CA ILE A 263 -18.21 -3.49 -3.86
C ILE A 263 -17.56 -4.85 -4.07
N ARG A 264 -16.27 -4.84 -4.41
CA ARG A 264 -15.42 -6.03 -4.55
C ARG A 264 -14.48 -6.16 -3.36
N LYS A 265 -14.37 -7.39 -2.80
CA LYS A 265 -13.50 -7.68 -1.65
C LYS A 265 -12.29 -8.50 -2.07
N HIS A 266 -11.11 -8.13 -1.56
CA HIS A 266 -9.86 -8.83 -1.81
C HIS A 266 -9.02 -8.98 -0.52
N ILE A 267 -8.04 -9.89 -0.56
CA ILE A 267 -7.01 -10.01 0.46
C ILE A 267 -5.74 -9.32 -0.02
N ILE A 268 -5.05 -8.63 0.90
CA ILE A 268 -3.75 -7.98 0.61
C ILE A 268 -2.65 -9.05 0.71
N GLY A 269 -1.79 -9.14 -0.29
CA GLY A 269 -0.73 -10.13 -0.39
C GLY A 269 0.45 -9.91 0.57
N PRO A 270 1.41 -10.88 0.60
CA PRO A 270 2.50 -10.90 1.58
C PRO A 270 3.44 -9.69 1.52
N ILE A 271 3.68 -9.13 0.34
CA ILE A 271 4.65 -8.03 0.19
C ILE A 271 4.15 -6.77 0.88
N ILE A 272 2.96 -6.31 0.54
CA ILE A 272 2.36 -5.15 1.19
C ILE A 272 1.94 -5.50 2.62
N GLY A 273 1.45 -6.72 2.84
CA GLY A 273 1.11 -7.24 4.16
C GLY A 273 2.26 -7.24 5.17
N SER A 274 3.51 -7.46 4.72
CA SER A 274 4.71 -7.33 5.55
C SER A 274 4.86 -5.94 6.19
N HIS A 275 4.42 -4.91 5.50
CA HIS A 275 4.49 -3.52 5.95
C HIS A 275 3.23 -3.05 6.68
N LEU A 276 2.05 -3.57 6.35
CA LEU A 276 0.80 -3.22 7.01
C LEU A 276 0.57 -4.01 8.32
N GLY A 277 1.11 -5.23 8.38
CA GLY A 277 0.81 -6.19 9.43
C GLY A 277 -0.62 -6.71 9.40
N PRO A 278 -0.97 -7.72 10.22
CA PRO A 278 -2.31 -8.28 10.28
C PRO A 278 -3.32 -7.30 10.92
N GLY A 279 -4.56 -7.33 10.45
CA GLY A 279 -5.66 -6.55 11.01
C GLY A 279 -5.86 -5.17 10.37
N ALA A 280 -5.20 -4.85 9.25
CA ALA A 280 -5.49 -3.64 8.47
C ALA A 280 -6.65 -3.88 7.51
N ILE A 281 -7.38 -2.80 7.17
CA ILE A 281 -8.38 -2.76 6.12
C ILE A 281 -8.10 -1.59 5.18
N ALA A 282 -8.47 -1.75 3.91
CA ALA A 282 -8.32 -0.75 2.86
C ALA A 282 -9.63 -0.50 2.14
N LEU A 283 -9.84 0.74 1.72
CA LEU A 283 -10.92 1.18 0.85
C LEU A 283 -10.32 1.90 -0.34
N GLN A 284 -10.78 1.55 -1.53
CA GLN A 284 -10.42 2.22 -2.77
C GLN A 284 -11.67 2.55 -3.59
N PHE A 285 -11.62 3.71 -4.19
CA PHE A 285 -12.64 4.20 -5.14
C PHE A 285 -12.00 5.20 -6.12
N PHE A 286 -12.64 5.43 -7.25
CA PHE A 286 -12.33 6.57 -8.11
C PHE A 286 -13.03 7.82 -7.58
N GLY A 287 -12.36 8.97 -7.62
CA GLY A 287 -12.91 10.21 -7.10
C GLY A 287 -12.05 11.43 -7.48
N ASP A 288 -12.09 12.46 -6.65
CA ASP A 288 -11.26 13.65 -6.84
C ASP A 288 -9.78 13.31 -6.99
N HIS A 289 -9.05 14.12 -7.76
CA HIS A 289 -7.62 13.94 -7.94
C HIS A 289 -6.86 14.06 -6.60
N LYS A 290 -5.87 13.21 -6.38
CA LYS A 290 -5.08 13.12 -5.11
C LYS A 290 -4.44 14.43 -4.68
N GLU A 291 -4.10 15.33 -5.61
CA GLU A 291 -3.55 16.67 -5.30
C GLU A 291 -4.47 17.48 -4.37
N LYS A 292 -5.80 17.32 -4.46
CA LYS A 292 -6.74 18.00 -3.55
C LYS A 292 -6.52 17.61 -2.09
N ILE A 293 -6.15 16.35 -1.81
CA ILE A 293 -5.89 15.86 -0.45
C ILE A 293 -4.68 16.58 0.16
N GLU A 294 -3.65 16.85 -0.66
CA GLU A 294 -2.39 17.44 -0.22
C GLU A 294 -2.52 18.96 0.00
N ALA A 295 -3.41 19.63 -0.73
CA ALA A 295 -3.72 21.05 -0.56
C ALA A 295 -4.42 21.36 0.77
N GLU A 296 -5.16 20.40 1.34
CA GLU A 296 -5.82 20.55 2.63
C GLU A 296 -4.85 20.25 3.78
N LYS A 297 -4.66 21.22 4.69
CA LYS A 297 -3.85 20.99 5.91
C LYS A 297 -4.48 19.87 6.75
N PRO A 298 -3.68 18.91 7.26
CA PRO A 298 -4.20 17.87 8.14
C PRO A 298 -4.79 18.53 9.41
N HIS A 299 -6.05 18.28 9.71
CA HIS A 299 -6.70 18.70 10.95
C HIS A 299 -6.19 17.84 12.12
N PHE A 300 -5.02 18.17 12.66
CA PHE A 300 -4.54 17.61 13.91
C PHE A 300 -4.93 18.53 15.07
N THR A 301 -6.09 18.36 15.65
CA THR A 301 -6.32 18.75 17.03
C THR A 301 -5.75 17.67 17.93
N LEU A 302 -4.53 17.89 18.42
CA LEU A 302 -4.03 17.10 19.55
C LEU A 302 -4.96 17.38 20.74
N PRO A 303 -5.53 16.37 21.40
CA PRO A 303 -6.11 16.60 22.71
C PRO A 303 -5.01 17.13 23.63
N PRO A 304 -5.29 18.10 24.52
CA PRO A 304 -4.31 18.61 25.44
C PRO A 304 -3.71 17.43 26.22
N LEU A 305 -2.38 17.37 26.27
CA LEU A 305 -1.67 16.41 27.11
C LEU A 305 -2.19 16.56 28.54
N PRO A 306 -2.55 15.45 29.24
CA PRO A 306 -2.88 15.56 30.64
C PRO A 306 -1.65 16.15 31.35
N PHE A 307 -1.89 17.27 32.04
CA PHE A 307 -0.90 17.94 32.85
C PHE A 307 -0.38 16.90 33.87
N LEU A 308 0.82 16.39 33.67
CA LEU A 308 1.58 15.71 34.73
C LEU A 308 1.96 16.80 35.73
N GLY A 309 1.11 16.98 36.75
CA GLY A 309 1.37 17.89 37.85
C GLY A 309 2.77 17.59 38.42
N HIS A 310 3.62 18.58 38.41
CA HIS A 310 4.85 18.56 39.18
C HIS A 310 4.47 18.31 40.63
N ARG A 311 4.79 17.14 41.15
CA ARG A 311 4.86 16.86 42.57
C ARG A 311 5.99 17.71 43.10
N ASN A 312 5.64 18.84 43.76
CA ASN A 312 6.56 19.55 44.63
C ASN A 312 7.05 18.56 45.72
N LYS A 313 8.33 18.25 45.69
CA LYS A 313 9.00 17.71 46.86
C LYS A 313 9.21 18.85 47.84
N THR A 314 8.38 18.88 48.85
CA THR A 314 8.57 19.67 50.05
C THR A 314 9.74 19.10 50.88
N GLY A 315 10.63 20.00 51.28
CA GLY A 315 11.31 19.94 52.57
C GLY A 315 12.64 19.16 52.58
N GLU A 316 13.71 19.89 52.42
CA GLU A 316 14.89 19.71 53.26
C GLU A 316 15.55 21.08 53.46
N GLU A 317 15.58 21.47 54.75
CA GLU A 317 16.23 22.66 55.27
C GLU A 317 17.77 22.49 55.12
N SER A 318 18.42 23.50 54.56
CA SER A 318 19.84 23.65 54.61
C SER A 318 20.26 24.49 55.84
N PRO A 319 21.33 24.10 56.58
CA PRO A 319 21.79 24.85 57.75
C PRO A 319 22.52 26.13 57.32
N GLU A 320 22.34 27.16 58.15
CA GLU A 320 23.02 28.46 58.14
C GLU A 320 24.55 28.31 58.21
N GLU A 321 25.26 28.90 57.26
CA GLU A 321 26.68 29.23 57.44
C GLU A 321 26.83 30.62 58.02
N THR A 322 27.26 30.65 59.29
CA THR A 322 27.73 31.86 60.00
C THR A 322 28.98 32.40 59.35
N LYS A 323 28.94 33.67 58.97
CA LYS A 323 30.12 34.53 58.72
C LYS A 323 30.92 34.68 59.97
N LYS A 324 32.26 34.49 59.87
CA LYS A 324 33.25 35.16 60.74
C LYS A 324 34.28 35.81 59.84
N ASP A 325 34.44 37.09 60.17
CA ASP A 325 35.47 37.97 59.71
C ASP A 325 36.88 37.43 60.05
N GLU A 326 37.83 37.53 59.10
CA GLU A 326 39.14 38.19 59.22
C GLU A 326 39.77 38.27 57.84
#